data_27ee613602ba1d3389c92d11336e0674
#
_entry.id   27ee613602ba1d3389c92d11336e0674
#
_cell.length_a   1.000
_cell.length_b   1.000
_cell.length_c   1.000
_cell.angle_alpha   90.00
_cell.angle_beta   90.00
_cell.angle_gamma   90.00
#
_symmetry.space_group_name_H-M   'P 1'
#
loop_
_entity.id
_entity.type
_entity.pdbx_description
1 polymer ?
#
loop_
_entity_poly.entity_id
_entity_poly.type
_entity_poly.pdbx_seq_one_letter_code
_entity_poly.pdbx_strand_id
1 'polypeptide(L)'
;LFETGYGPSGLPHIGTFGEVARTTMVRHAFQILMPDVPTRLLCFSDDMDGLRKVPDNVPNKEMLAEHLNRPLSKVPDPFGTHESFGAHNNARLRAFLDSYGFEYEFASSTDYYTSGRFDEMLLKVLEKFDDIQDIMLPTLRQERRGTYSPILPISPVTGEVLYVPILERDASKGTVVFEDPANGQKTEVPITGGHCKLQWKADWAMRWAALKVDYEMAGKDLIDSVKLSNKITRVLGEQPPEGFNYELFLDENGEKISKSRGNGLTIDEWLRYASPESLSLFMYQAPRKAKRLYFDVIPKNVDEYLSHLSGFPGQEPKAQIGNPVWHIHEGKPPISDVPISYSLLLNLVSASHSEDPAALWGFIQNYAPEATPENHPKLNDLVGYAINYFHDFVKPNKSYRAMTEEERPAFEALVAKLEAADPHATGEELQSEVYEVGKSHGFENLREWFKALYEVLLGESQGPRFGSFIALYGVKETSALIRRALAGEDLSEG
;
A
#
# COMPACT_ATOMS: atom_id res chain seq x y z
N LEU A 1 -18.38 0.00 -15.36
CA LEU A 1 -18.13 -0.48 -14.00
C LEU A 1 -16.66 -0.86 -13.83
N PHE A 2 -15.98 -0.25 -12.85
CA PHE A 2 -14.66 -0.64 -12.37
C PHE A 2 -14.84 -1.57 -11.18
N GLU A 3 -14.02 -2.61 -11.05
CA GLU A 3 -14.08 -3.56 -9.94
C GLU A 3 -12.71 -3.78 -9.31
N THR A 4 -12.71 -4.06 -8.01
CA THR A 4 -11.57 -4.59 -7.26
C THR A 4 -12.03 -5.78 -6.43
N GLY A 5 -11.24 -6.84 -6.37
CA GLY A 5 -11.53 -8.05 -5.59
C GLY A 5 -10.78 -8.08 -4.26
N TYR A 6 -11.44 -8.56 -3.21
CA TYR A 6 -10.87 -8.71 -1.88
C TYR A 6 -11.26 -10.03 -1.25
N GLY A 7 -10.28 -10.84 -0.86
CA GLY A 7 -10.51 -12.06 -0.08
C GLY A 7 -10.40 -11.80 1.42
N PRO A 8 -11.49 -11.79 2.21
CA PRO A 8 -11.49 -11.44 3.63
C PRO A 8 -11.07 -12.60 4.54
N SER A 9 -10.15 -13.44 4.10
CA SER A 9 -9.57 -14.54 4.87
C SER A 9 -8.48 -14.11 5.85
N GLY A 10 -8.20 -12.84 5.95
CA GLY A 10 -7.24 -12.19 6.86
C GLY A 10 -7.43 -10.69 6.86
N LEU A 11 -6.69 -10.00 7.75
CA LEU A 11 -6.76 -8.55 7.84
C LEU A 11 -6.38 -7.87 6.51
N PRO A 12 -7.02 -6.75 6.15
CA PRO A 12 -6.62 -5.95 5.01
C PRO A 12 -5.16 -5.53 5.10
N HIS A 13 -4.46 -5.56 3.99
CA HIS A 13 -3.06 -5.16 3.91
C HIS A 13 -2.84 -4.11 2.80
N ILE A 14 -1.64 -3.58 2.76
CA ILE A 14 -1.26 -2.51 1.85
C ILE A 14 -1.48 -2.84 0.35
N GLY A 15 -1.42 -4.13 -0.02
CA GLY A 15 -1.74 -4.58 -1.38
C GLY A 15 -3.21 -4.37 -1.75
N THR A 16 -4.13 -4.58 -0.81
CA THR A 16 -5.56 -4.31 -0.99
C THR A 16 -5.82 -2.82 -1.24
N PHE A 17 -5.18 -1.96 -0.45
CA PHE A 17 -5.17 -0.52 -0.70
C PHE A 17 -4.65 -0.19 -2.11
N GLY A 18 -3.54 -0.81 -2.51
CA GLY A 18 -2.92 -0.56 -3.80
C GLY A 18 -3.85 -0.82 -4.99
N GLU A 19 -4.70 -1.82 -4.91
CA GLU A 19 -5.70 -2.09 -5.94
C GLU A 19 -6.76 -1.01 -6.02
N VAL A 20 -7.36 -0.63 -4.90
CA VAL A 20 -8.39 0.41 -4.85
C VAL A 20 -7.83 1.77 -5.26
N ALA A 21 -6.67 2.15 -4.74
CA ALA A 21 -6.02 3.42 -5.07
C ALA A 21 -5.69 3.53 -6.56
N ARG A 22 -5.07 2.50 -7.14
CA ARG A 22 -4.74 2.47 -8.58
C ARG A 22 -5.99 2.46 -9.45
N THR A 23 -7.02 1.70 -9.08
CA THR A 23 -8.27 1.64 -9.84
C THR A 23 -9.00 2.99 -9.78
N THR A 24 -8.99 3.67 -8.63
CA THR A 24 -9.51 5.04 -8.48
C THR A 24 -8.79 6.02 -9.42
N MET A 25 -7.47 5.92 -9.52
CA MET A 25 -6.68 6.77 -10.43
C MET A 25 -6.97 6.49 -11.89
N VAL A 26 -7.14 5.22 -12.28
CA VAL A 26 -7.55 4.84 -13.64
C VAL A 26 -8.96 5.34 -13.94
N ARG A 27 -9.90 5.19 -12.99
CA ARG A 27 -11.26 5.73 -13.10
C ARG A 27 -11.25 7.25 -13.29
N HIS A 28 -10.45 7.97 -12.50
CA HIS A 28 -10.30 9.42 -12.66
C HIS A 28 -9.75 9.80 -14.04
N ALA A 29 -8.72 9.11 -14.54
CA ALA A 29 -8.20 9.32 -15.88
C ALA A 29 -9.26 9.04 -16.96
N PHE A 30 -10.06 7.98 -16.80
CA PHE A 30 -11.18 7.68 -17.70
C PHE A 30 -12.23 8.78 -17.70
N GLN A 31 -12.59 9.31 -16.54
CA GLN A 31 -13.57 10.41 -16.41
C GLN A 31 -13.10 11.69 -17.12
N ILE A 32 -11.79 11.96 -17.14
CA ILE A 32 -11.22 13.09 -17.89
C ILE A 32 -11.37 12.88 -19.41
N LEU A 33 -11.12 11.65 -19.88
CA LEU A 33 -11.18 11.30 -21.30
C LEU A 33 -12.61 11.13 -21.82
N MET A 34 -13.52 10.69 -20.96
CA MET A 34 -14.91 10.36 -21.27
C MET A 34 -15.87 10.96 -20.23
N PRO A 35 -15.96 12.31 -20.15
CA PRO A 35 -16.68 12.99 -19.07
C PRO A 35 -18.18 12.70 -19.05
N ASP A 36 -18.76 12.35 -20.18
CA ASP A 36 -20.22 12.07 -20.30
C ASP A 36 -20.58 10.62 -19.95
N VAL A 37 -19.58 9.76 -19.67
CA VAL A 37 -19.81 8.35 -19.33
C VAL A 37 -19.81 8.18 -17.80
N PRO A 38 -20.96 7.81 -17.20
CA PRO A 38 -21.03 7.59 -15.76
C PRO A 38 -20.15 6.40 -15.35
N THR A 39 -19.47 6.53 -14.21
CA THR A 39 -18.58 5.50 -13.68
C THR A 39 -18.95 5.10 -12.27
N ARG A 40 -18.71 3.83 -11.94
CA ARG A 40 -18.85 3.26 -10.59
C ARG A 40 -17.62 2.44 -10.27
N LEU A 41 -17.22 2.40 -9.01
CA LEU A 41 -16.18 1.50 -8.50
C LEU A 41 -16.82 0.54 -7.51
N LEU A 42 -16.73 -0.75 -7.78
CA LEU A 42 -17.21 -1.81 -6.91
C LEU A 42 -16.04 -2.49 -6.19
N CYS A 43 -16.03 -2.44 -4.87
CA CYS A 43 -15.12 -3.22 -4.04
C CYS A 43 -15.84 -4.51 -3.63
N PHE A 44 -15.49 -5.60 -4.27
CA PHE A 44 -16.16 -6.90 -4.12
C PHE A 44 -15.39 -7.77 -3.12
N SER A 45 -16.08 -8.21 -2.07
CA SER A 45 -15.54 -9.10 -1.05
C SER A 45 -15.96 -10.54 -1.30
N ASP A 46 -14.98 -11.44 -1.41
CA ASP A 46 -15.20 -12.89 -1.55
C ASP A 46 -15.46 -13.57 -0.20
N ASP A 47 -16.37 -13.01 0.60
CA ASP A 47 -16.70 -13.47 1.95
C ASP A 47 -17.49 -14.79 2.00
N MET A 48 -17.93 -15.29 0.85
CA MET A 48 -18.51 -16.63 0.72
C MET A 48 -17.44 -17.73 0.51
N ASP A 49 -16.19 -17.36 0.33
CA ASP A 49 -15.10 -18.34 0.26
C ASP A 49 -14.94 -19.10 1.57
N GLY A 50 -14.61 -20.39 1.47
CA GLY A 50 -14.33 -21.22 2.65
C GLY A 50 -13.02 -20.83 3.35
N LEU A 51 -13.02 -20.83 4.67
CA LEU A 51 -11.81 -20.63 5.47
C LEU A 51 -10.87 -21.83 5.27
N ARG A 52 -9.85 -21.72 4.42
CA ARG A 52 -8.93 -22.82 4.07
C ARG A 52 -7.83 -23.03 5.08
N LYS A 53 -7.42 -21.98 5.75
CA LYS A 53 -6.31 -21.97 6.72
C LYS A 53 -6.59 -20.95 7.80
N VAL A 54 -6.25 -21.28 9.03
CA VAL A 54 -6.27 -20.31 10.13
C VAL A 54 -5.12 -19.31 9.95
N PRO A 55 -5.38 -17.97 9.92
CA PRO A 55 -4.33 -16.97 9.85
C PRO A 55 -3.44 -16.98 11.09
N ASP A 56 -2.16 -16.63 10.93
CA ASP A 56 -1.18 -16.67 12.02
C ASP A 56 -1.33 -15.45 12.98
N ASN A 57 -1.94 -14.35 12.52
CA ASN A 57 -2.04 -13.07 13.22
C ASN A 57 -3.43 -12.77 13.80
N VAL A 58 -4.19 -13.79 14.17
CA VAL A 58 -5.52 -13.65 14.78
C VAL A 58 -5.59 -14.35 16.14
N PRO A 59 -6.45 -13.89 17.07
CA PRO A 59 -6.73 -14.60 18.31
C PRO A 59 -7.63 -15.82 18.08
N ASN A 60 -7.84 -16.62 19.12
CA ASN A 60 -8.79 -17.76 19.12
C ASN A 60 -8.63 -18.74 17.95
N LYS A 61 -7.38 -19.09 17.62
CA LYS A 61 -7.03 -19.94 16.48
C LYS A 61 -7.66 -21.34 16.56
N GLU A 62 -7.80 -21.90 17.76
CA GLU A 62 -8.42 -23.20 17.98
C GLU A 62 -9.88 -23.19 17.54
N MET A 63 -10.63 -22.17 17.94
CA MET A 63 -12.02 -21.98 17.49
C MET A 63 -12.10 -21.87 15.97
N LEU A 64 -11.21 -21.09 15.33
CA LEU A 64 -11.19 -21.00 13.86
C LEU A 64 -10.89 -22.34 13.18
N ALA A 65 -10.03 -23.18 13.77
CA ALA A 65 -9.70 -24.49 13.23
C ALA A 65 -10.93 -25.43 13.17
N GLU A 66 -11.88 -25.27 14.08
CA GLU A 66 -13.14 -26.03 14.08
C GLU A 66 -14.11 -25.60 12.97
N HIS A 67 -13.82 -24.46 12.31
CA HIS A 67 -14.68 -23.88 11.28
C HIS A 67 -14.02 -23.84 9.90
N LEU A 68 -12.98 -24.66 9.69
CA LEU A 68 -12.35 -24.77 8.37
C LEU A 68 -13.36 -25.14 7.30
N ASN A 69 -13.13 -24.64 6.08
CA ASN A 69 -13.96 -24.81 4.89
C ASN A 69 -15.37 -24.18 4.95
N ARG A 70 -15.82 -23.64 6.06
CA ARG A 70 -17.06 -22.88 6.09
C ARG A 70 -16.89 -21.52 5.42
N PRO A 71 -17.92 -20.97 4.76
CA PRO A 71 -17.89 -19.60 4.24
C PRO A 71 -17.45 -18.62 5.32
N LEU A 72 -16.55 -17.67 4.97
CA LEU A 72 -16.03 -16.67 5.91
C LEU A 72 -17.15 -15.87 6.61
N SER A 73 -18.26 -15.66 5.91
CA SER A 73 -19.50 -15.05 6.45
C SER A 73 -20.23 -15.91 7.48
N LYS A 74 -19.85 -17.20 7.64
CA LYS A 74 -20.40 -18.16 8.61
C LYS A 74 -19.38 -18.64 9.64
N VAL A 75 -18.15 -18.19 9.56
CA VAL A 75 -17.10 -18.44 10.56
C VAL A 75 -17.25 -17.42 11.69
N PRO A 76 -17.33 -17.83 12.97
CA PRO A 76 -17.39 -16.88 14.08
C PRO A 76 -16.19 -15.91 14.09
N ASP A 77 -16.45 -14.67 14.50
CA ASP A 77 -15.39 -13.67 14.59
C ASP A 77 -14.42 -14.00 15.75
N PRO A 78 -13.12 -14.25 15.47
CA PRO A 78 -12.16 -14.55 16.53
C PRO A 78 -11.90 -13.37 17.48
N PHE A 79 -12.24 -12.16 17.04
CA PHE A 79 -12.12 -10.94 17.86
C PHE A 79 -13.37 -10.67 18.71
N GLY A 80 -14.50 -11.32 18.41
CA GLY A 80 -15.76 -11.17 19.13
C GLY A 80 -16.46 -9.82 18.97
N THR A 81 -16.16 -9.09 17.91
CA THR A 81 -16.67 -7.72 17.67
C THR A 81 -17.72 -7.66 16.57
N HIS A 82 -17.80 -8.68 15.73
CA HIS A 82 -18.73 -8.76 14.60
C HIS A 82 -19.41 -10.14 14.55
N GLU A 83 -20.46 -10.26 13.74
CA GLU A 83 -21.23 -11.50 13.60
C GLU A 83 -20.42 -12.65 12.97
N SER A 84 -19.40 -12.34 12.17
CA SER A 84 -18.55 -13.32 11.51
C SER A 84 -17.15 -12.78 11.24
N PHE A 85 -16.22 -13.68 10.97
CA PHE A 85 -14.86 -13.32 10.57
C PHE A 85 -14.84 -12.57 9.24
N GLY A 86 -15.69 -12.95 8.28
CA GLY A 86 -15.89 -12.19 7.05
C GLY A 86 -16.40 -10.77 7.33
N ALA A 87 -17.41 -10.62 8.19
CA ALA A 87 -17.96 -9.31 8.57
C ALA A 87 -16.92 -8.43 9.27
N HIS A 88 -16.08 -9.00 10.16
CA HIS A 88 -14.99 -8.28 10.81
C HIS A 88 -14.00 -7.70 9.78
N ASN A 89 -13.50 -8.54 8.88
CA ASN A 89 -12.53 -8.12 7.88
C ASN A 89 -13.12 -7.14 6.85
N ASN A 90 -14.39 -7.32 6.47
CA ASN A 90 -15.12 -6.39 5.62
C ASN A 90 -15.27 -5.02 6.29
N ALA A 91 -15.61 -4.98 7.58
CA ALA A 91 -15.74 -3.73 8.34
C ALA A 91 -14.39 -2.98 8.43
N ARG A 92 -13.29 -3.71 8.66
CA ARG A 92 -11.95 -3.12 8.66
C ARG A 92 -11.55 -2.56 7.30
N LEU A 93 -11.84 -3.29 6.22
CA LEU A 93 -11.57 -2.81 4.86
C LEU A 93 -12.36 -1.51 4.57
N ARG A 94 -13.66 -1.50 4.89
CA ARG A 94 -14.51 -0.32 4.66
C ARG A 94 -14.04 0.88 5.46
N ALA A 95 -13.82 0.72 6.78
CA ALA A 95 -13.32 1.79 7.63
C ALA A 95 -12.00 2.38 7.10
N PHE A 96 -11.14 1.52 6.60
CA PHE A 96 -9.89 1.90 5.98
C PHE A 96 -10.13 2.70 4.67
N LEU A 97 -10.92 2.18 3.73
CA LEU A 97 -11.20 2.87 2.46
C LEU A 97 -11.91 4.22 2.70
N ASP A 98 -12.82 4.27 3.67
CA ASP A 98 -13.52 5.49 4.07
C ASP A 98 -12.56 6.55 4.63
N SER A 99 -11.56 6.14 5.41
CA SER A 99 -10.53 7.05 5.96
C SER A 99 -9.67 7.72 4.89
N TYR A 100 -9.56 7.12 3.72
CA TYR A 100 -8.88 7.68 2.54
C TYR A 100 -9.81 8.50 1.62
N GLY A 101 -11.11 8.51 1.92
CA GLY A 101 -12.09 9.25 1.13
C GLY A 101 -12.38 8.67 -0.25
N PHE A 102 -12.12 7.37 -0.48
CA PHE A 102 -12.45 6.74 -1.74
C PHE A 102 -13.95 6.69 -1.97
N GLU A 103 -14.38 7.02 -3.19
CA GLU A 103 -15.75 6.84 -3.65
C GLU A 103 -15.92 5.43 -4.23
N TYR A 104 -16.56 4.55 -3.50
CA TYR A 104 -16.78 3.15 -3.91
C TYR A 104 -18.12 2.61 -3.41
N GLU A 105 -18.58 1.53 -4.03
CA GLU A 105 -19.67 0.69 -3.54
C GLU A 105 -19.08 -0.60 -2.99
N PHE A 106 -19.53 -1.04 -1.84
CA PHE A 106 -19.12 -2.31 -1.26
C PHE A 106 -20.09 -3.42 -1.63
N ALA A 107 -19.58 -4.60 -2.01
CA ALA A 107 -20.38 -5.79 -2.31
C ALA A 107 -19.85 -7.01 -1.57
N SER A 108 -20.76 -7.77 -0.97
CA SER A 108 -20.52 -9.08 -0.35
C SER A 108 -20.91 -10.20 -1.32
N SER A 109 -20.02 -11.15 -1.58
CA SER A 109 -20.34 -12.30 -2.41
C SER A 109 -21.47 -13.13 -1.80
N THR A 110 -21.48 -13.29 -0.47
CA THR A 110 -22.57 -13.96 0.25
C THR A 110 -23.92 -13.32 -0.06
N ASP A 111 -24.01 -11.98 0.00
CA ASP A 111 -25.26 -11.27 -0.29
C ASP A 111 -25.67 -11.44 -1.76
N TYR A 112 -24.74 -11.38 -2.68
CA TYR A 112 -25.02 -11.52 -4.11
C TYR A 112 -25.52 -12.93 -4.48
N TYR A 113 -24.92 -13.97 -3.88
CA TYR A 113 -25.35 -15.35 -4.06
C TYR A 113 -26.70 -15.62 -3.41
N THR A 114 -26.91 -15.19 -2.16
CA THR A 114 -28.13 -15.51 -1.41
C THR A 114 -29.35 -14.67 -1.82
N SER A 115 -29.13 -13.45 -2.31
CA SER A 115 -30.22 -12.57 -2.78
C SER A 115 -30.73 -12.88 -4.18
N GLY A 116 -30.07 -13.81 -4.88
CA GLY A 116 -30.43 -14.17 -6.25
C GLY A 116 -29.86 -13.28 -7.35
N ARG A 117 -28.96 -12.32 -7.01
CA ARG A 117 -28.33 -11.44 -8.02
C ARG A 117 -27.49 -12.19 -9.04
N PHE A 118 -26.96 -13.35 -8.68
CA PHE A 118 -26.19 -14.21 -9.56
C PHE A 118 -26.98 -15.36 -10.18
N ASP A 119 -28.26 -15.56 -9.81
CA ASP A 119 -29.01 -16.76 -10.17
C ASP A 119 -29.07 -16.98 -11.69
N GLU A 120 -29.37 -15.97 -12.49
CA GLU A 120 -29.39 -16.07 -13.94
C GLU A 120 -28.05 -16.56 -14.52
N MET A 121 -26.94 -15.99 -14.05
CA MET A 121 -25.61 -16.36 -14.54
C MET A 121 -25.16 -17.71 -13.98
N LEU A 122 -25.57 -18.09 -12.77
CA LEU A 122 -25.30 -19.41 -12.20
C LEU A 122 -26.01 -20.51 -13.00
N LEU A 123 -27.25 -20.29 -13.41
CA LEU A 123 -27.96 -21.21 -14.31
C LEU A 123 -27.22 -21.33 -15.66
N LYS A 124 -26.66 -20.23 -16.16
CA LYS A 124 -25.83 -20.22 -17.38
C LYS A 124 -24.54 -21.03 -17.18
N VAL A 125 -23.90 -20.93 -16.02
CA VAL A 125 -22.72 -21.74 -15.65
C VAL A 125 -23.08 -23.23 -15.64
N LEU A 126 -24.26 -23.60 -15.12
CA LEU A 126 -24.72 -24.97 -15.11
C LEU A 126 -24.95 -25.51 -16.54
N GLU A 127 -25.58 -24.70 -17.41
CA GLU A 127 -25.73 -24.98 -18.83
C GLU A 127 -24.39 -25.19 -19.54
N LYS A 128 -23.40 -24.35 -19.23
CA LYS A 128 -22.07 -24.32 -19.82
C LYS A 128 -21.00 -25.10 -19.03
N PHE A 129 -21.42 -25.98 -18.16
CA PHE A 129 -20.53 -26.71 -17.27
C PHE A 129 -19.39 -27.43 -18.00
N ASP A 130 -19.70 -28.17 -19.04
CA ASP A 130 -18.71 -28.94 -19.81
C ASP A 130 -17.74 -28.02 -20.55
N ASP A 131 -18.23 -26.93 -21.17
CA ASP A 131 -17.40 -25.94 -21.85
C ASP A 131 -16.41 -25.30 -20.85
N ILE A 132 -16.84 -24.99 -19.62
CA ILE A 132 -16.00 -24.42 -18.55
C ILE A 132 -14.99 -25.48 -18.08
N GLN A 133 -15.42 -26.70 -17.90
CA GLN A 133 -14.55 -27.80 -17.48
C GLN A 133 -13.45 -28.06 -18.52
N ASP A 134 -13.78 -28.03 -19.80
CA ASP A 134 -12.81 -28.21 -20.90
C ASP A 134 -11.75 -27.10 -20.93
N ILE A 135 -12.07 -25.88 -20.53
CA ILE A 135 -11.11 -24.79 -20.36
C ILE A 135 -10.19 -25.06 -19.17
N MET A 136 -10.71 -25.60 -18.08
CA MET A 136 -9.99 -25.72 -16.83
C MET A 136 -9.13 -26.97 -16.72
N LEU A 137 -9.63 -28.14 -17.16
CA LEU A 137 -8.97 -29.43 -16.98
C LEU A 137 -7.55 -29.50 -17.52
N PRO A 138 -7.21 -28.94 -18.71
CA PRO A 138 -5.85 -28.98 -19.24
C PRO A 138 -4.83 -28.25 -18.36
N THR A 139 -5.28 -27.32 -17.53
CA THR A 139 -4.42 -26.50 -16.65
C THR A 139 -4.14 -27.16 -15.30
N LEU A 140 -4.86 -28.25 -15.00
CA LEU A 140 -4.78 -28.96 -13.72
C LEU A 140 -3.83 -30.16 -13.79
N ARG A 141 -3.17 -30.45 -12.67
CA ARG A 141 -2.41 -31.69 -12.50
C ARG A 141 -3.36 -32.88 -12.57
N GLN A 142 -2.84 -34.01 -13.06
CA GLN A 142 -3.62 -35.23 -13.31
C GLN A 142 -4.45 -35.66 -12.09
N GLU A 143 -3.89 -35.58 -10.90
CA GLU A 143 -4.54 -35.96 -9.64
C GLU A 143 -5.81 -35.12 -9.34
N ARG A 144 -5.84 -33.86 -9.79
CA ARG A 144 -6.96 -32.93 -9.56
C ARG A 144 -8.01 -32.97 -10.66
N ARG A 145 -7.74 -33.57 -11.82
CA ARG A 145 -8.68 -33.58 -12.95
C ARG A 145 -9.93 -34.40 -12.66
N GLY A 146 -9.78 -35.50 -11.92
CA GLY A 146 -10.90 -36.41 -11.60
C GLY A 146 -11.88 -35.85 -10.56
N THR A 147 -11.45 -34.87 -9.77
CA THR A 147 -12.27 -34.28 -8.69
C THR A 147 -12.64 -32.83 -8.92
N TYR A 148 -12.14 -32.23 -10.02
CA TYR A 148 -12.43 -30.83 -10.31
C TYR A 148 -13.89 -30.64 -10.73
N SER A 149 -14.50 -29.62 -10.15
CA SER A 149 -15.78 -29.06 -10.60
C SER A 149 -15.73 -27.54 -10.57
N PRO A 150 -16.27 -26.82 -11.55
CA PRO A 150 -16.45 -25.37 -11.46
C PRO A 150 -17.50 -24.96 -10.42
N ILE A 151 -18.37 -25.89 -9.99
CA ILE A 151 -19.43 -25.70 -8.99
C ILE A 151 -18.99 -26.37 -7.69
N LEU A 152 -19.02 -25.63 -6.60
CA LEU A 152 -18.71 -26.08 -5.25
C LEU A 152 -19.99 -26.05 -4.40
N PRO A 153 -20.63 -27.19 -4.15
CA PRO A 153 -21.80 -27.23 -3.28
C PRO A 153 -21.40 -26.93 -1.82
N ILE A 154 -22.37 -26.38 -1.08
CA ILE A 154 -22.25 -26.20 0.36
C ILE A 154 -23.00 -27.34 1.02
N SER A 155 -22.32 -28.09 1.91
CA SER A 155 -22.94 -29.19 2.64
C SER A 155 -24.15 -28.72 3.46
N PRO A 156 -25.36 -29.27 3.26
CA PRO A 156 -26.47 -29.00 4.15
C PRO A 156 -26.27 -29.54 5.56
N VAL A 157 -25.30 -30.45 5.75
CA VAL A 157 -25.01 -31.11 7.04
C VAL A 157 -24.02 -30.27 7.85
N THR A 158 -22.90 -29.88 7.23
CA THR A 158 -21.79 -29.20 7.93
C THR A 158 -21.70 -27.71 7.66
N GLY A 159 -22.32 -27.24 6.57
CA GLY A 159 -22.18 -25.85 6.11
C GLY A 159 -20.84 -25.55 5.43
N GLU A 160 -20.03 -26.57 5.16
CA GLU A 160 -18.72 -26.41 4.50
C GLU A 160 -18.86 -26.30 2.99
N VAL A 161 -17.99 -25.49 2.37
CA VAL A 161 -17.80 -25.45 0.92
C VAL A 161 -17.04 -26.70 0.48
N LEU A 162 -17.67 -27.53 -0.35
CA LEU A 162 -17.14 -28.83 -0.72
C LEU A 162 -16.41 -28.83 -2.06
N TYR A 163 -15.22 -29.43 -2.09
CA TYR A 163 -14.42 -29.66 -3.29
C TYR A 163 -14.60 -31.11 -3.76
N VAL A 164 -15.81 -31.43 -4.20
CA VAL A 164 -16.23 -32.77 -4.61
C VAL A 164 -16.66 -32.80 -6.08
N PRO A 165 -16.61 -33.95 -6.76
CA PRO A 165 -17.18 -34.09 -8.10
C PRO A 165 -18.69 -33.89 -8.08
N ILE A 166 -19.21 -33.27 -9.14
CA ILE A 166 -20.65 -33.24 -9.40
C ILE A 166 -21.03 -34.53 -10.16
N LEU A 167 -21.88 -35.33 -9.56
CA LEU A 167 -22.27 -36.62 -10.09
C LEU A 167 -23.39 -36.52 -11.16
N GLU A 168 -24.38 -35.66 -10.92
CA GLU A 168 -25.50 -35.43 -11.81
C GLU A 168 -25.84 -33.95 -11.87
N ARG A 169 -26.31 -33.48 -13.00
CA ARG A 169 -26.73 -32.12 -13.25
C ARG A 169 -28.06 -32.08 -13.95
N ASP A 170 -28.94 -31.19 -13.52
CA ASP A 170 -30.22 -30.95 -14.19
C ASP A 170 -30.38 -29.45 -14.48
N ALA A 171 -30.04 -29.04 -15.71
CA ALA A 171 -30.10 -27.64 -16.12
C ALA A 171 -31.55 -27.13 -16.14
N SER A 172 -32.55 -28.01 -16.35
CA SER A 172 -33.97 -27.63 -16.38
C SER A 172 -34.52 -27.32 -14.98
N LYS A 173 -33.99 -27.99 -13.95
CA LYS A 173 -34.33 -27.75 -12.55
C LYS A 173 -33.37 -26.77 -11.88
N GLY A 174 -32.20 -26.52 -12.46
CA GLY A 174 -31.14 -25.73 -11.85
C GLY A 174 -30.49 -26.42 -10.67
N THR A 175 -30.33 -27.75 -10.69
CA THR A 175 -29.81 -28.55 -9.57
C THR A 175 -28.56 -29.34 -9.92
N VAL A 176 -27.79 -29.66 -8.90
CA VAL A 176 -26.62 -30.55 -8.96
C VAL A 176 -26.69 -31.60 -7.86
N VAL A 177 -26.19 -32.80 -8.15
CA VAL A 177 -26.07 -33.92 -7.20
C VAL A 177 -24.62 -34.22 -6.92
N PHE A 178 -24.30 -34.39 -5.66
CA PHE A 178 -22.96 -34.76 -5.17
C PHE A 178 -23.07 -35.75 -4.02
N GLU A 179 -21.97 -36.42 -3.68
CA GLU A 179 -21.89 -37.21 -2.46
C GLU A 179 -21.35 -36.33 -1.34
N ASP A 180 -22.12 -36.16 -0.26
CA ASP A 180 -21.69 -35.36 0.89
C ASP A 180 -20.73 -36.17 1.75
N PRO A 181 -19.48 -35.71 1.91
CA PRO A 181 -18.46 -36.45 2.70
C PRO A 181 -18.86 -36.63 4.17
N ALA A 182 -19.73 -35.80 4.71
CA ALA A 182 -20.14 -35.85 6.10
C ALA A 182 -20.97 -37.12 6.43
N ASN A 183 -21.73 -37.63 5.47
CA ASN A 183 -22.62 -38.77 5.68
C ASN A 183 -22.58 -39.83 4.55
N GLY A 184 -21.78 -39.59 3.48
CA GLY A 184 -21.68 -40.51 2.33
C GLY A 184 -22.95 -40.60 1.49
N GLN A 185 -23.89 -39.66 1.61
CA GLN A 185 -25.17 -39.70 0.88
C GLN A 185 -25.14 -38.83 -0.37
N LYS A 186 -25.79 -39.32 -1.43
CA LYS A 186 -26.10 -38.47 -2.59
C LYS A 186 -27.08 -37.37 -2.18
N THR A 187 -26.69 -36.14 -2.40
CA THR A 187 -27.41 -34.93 -2.00
C THR A 187 -27.65 -34.05 -3.23
N GLU A 188 -28.93 -33.69 -3.46
CA GLU A 188 -29.30 -32.75 -4.50
C GLU A 188 -29.52 -31.36 -3.90
N VAL A 189 -28.91 -30.33 -4.52
CA VAL A 189 -29.07 -28.92 -4.12
C VAL A 189 -29.28 -28.04 -5.36
N PRO A 190 -29.98 -26.91 -5.23
CA PRO A 190 -30.05 -25.94 -6.31
C PRO A 190 -28.68 -25.23 -6.43
N ILE A 191 -28.30 -24.82 -7.63
CA ILE A 191 -27.09 -24.03 -7.86
C ILE A 191 -27.28 -22.58 -7.38
N THR A 192 -28.51 -22.13 -7.25
CA THR A 192 -28.91 -20.76 -6.90
C THR A 192 -29.13 -20.58 -5.39
N GLY A 193 -29.40 -19.35 -4.96
CA GLY A 193 -29.84 -19.06 -3.59
C GLY A 193 -28.76 -19.26 -2.51
N GLY A 194 -27.48 -19.37 -2.90
CA GLY A 194 -26.38 -19.57 -1.95
C GLY A 194 -26.16 -21.01 -1.50
N HIS A 195 -26.78 -22.01 -2.13
CA HIS A 195 -26.58 -23.44 -1.85
C HIS A 195 -25.28 -23.98 -2.50
N CYS A 196 -24.78 -23.28 -3.51
CA CYS A 196 -23.49 -23.51 -4.14
C CYS A 196 -22.73 -22.18 -4.27
N LYS A 197 -21.42 -22.29 -4.36
CA LYS A 197 -20.60 -21.22 -4.91
C LYS A 197 -19.76 -21.77 -6.08
N LEU A 198 -19.10 -20.91 -6.83
CA LEU A 198 -18.21 -21.36 -7.90
C LEU A 198 -16.76 -21.44 -7.42
N GLN A 199 -15.99 -22.29 -8.09
CA GLN A 199 -14.53 -22.32 -7.98
C GLN A 199 -13.98 -20.98 -8.46
N TRP A 200 -13.01 -20.40 -7.75
CA TRP A 200 -12.68 -18.99 -7.83
C TRP A 200 -12.43 -18.40 -9.24
N LYS A 201 -11.85 -19.15 -10.20
CA LYS A 201 -11.66 -18.64 -11.57
C LYS A 201 -12.98 -18.59 -12.35
N ALA A 202 -13.84 -19.58 -12.13
CA ALA A 202 -15.19 -19.60 -12.68
C ALA A 202 -16.08 -18.55 -12.00
N ASP A 203 -15.92 -18.37 -10.68
CA ASP A 203 -16.59 -17.33 -9.90
C ASP A 203 -16.23 -15.93 -10.40
N TRP A 204 -14.96 -15.67 -10.60
CA TRP A 204 -14.47 -14.40 -11.12
C TRP A 204 -15.03 -14.08 -12.50
N ALA A 205 -15.02 -15.06 -13.41
CA ALA A 205 -15.60 -14.93 -14.74
C ALA A 205 -17.12 -14.74 -14.71
N MET A 206 -17.84 -15.50 -13.87
CA MET A 206 -19.28 -15.38 -13.68
C MET A 206 -19.65 -14.00 -13.14
N ARG A 207 -18.92 -13.48 -12.18
CA ARG A 207 -19.09 -12.15 -11.62
C ARG A 207 -18.91 -11.06 -12.68
N TRP A 208 -17.85 -11.14 -13.48
CA TRP A 208 -17.63 -10.22 -14.60
C TRP A 208 -18.81 -10.24 -15.59
N ALA A 209 -19.29 -11.43 -15.92
CA ALA A 209 -20.42 -11.60 -16.82
C ALA A 209 -21.73 -11.05 -16.23
N ALA A 210 -22.04 -11.41 -14.98
CA ALA A 210 -23.28 -11.00 -14.31
C ALA A 210 -23.35 -9.50 -14.05
N LEU A 211 -22.23 -8.88 -13.68
CA LEU A 211 -22.17 -7.46 -13.32
C LEU A 211 -21.76 -6.56 -14.50
N LYS A 212 -21.36 -7.16 -15.62
CA LYS A 212 -20.86 -6.44 -16.80
C LYS A 212 -19.71 -5.49 -16.43
N VAL A 213 -18.70 -6.06 -15.79
CA VAL A 213 -17.50 -5.33 -15.38
C VAL A 213 -16.71 -4.90 -16.61
N ASP A 214 -16.40 -3.62 -16.72
CA ASP A 214 -15.64 -3.06 -17.84
C ASP A 214 -14.15 -3.04 -17.58
N TYR A 215 -13.72 -2.92 -16.31
CA TYR A 215 -12.31 -2.84 -15.94
C TYR A 215 -12.02 -3.47 -14.59
N GLU A 216 -11.01 -4.34 -14.54
CA GLU A 216 -10.42 -4.86 -13.30
C GLU A 216 -8.92 -5.12 -13.48
N MET A 217 -8.08 -4.60 -12.58
CA MET A 217 -6.65 -4.90 -12.58
C MET A 217 -6.32 -6.10 -11.71
N ALA A 218 -5.19 -6.74 -11.98
CA ALA A 218 -4.73 -7.89 -11.22
C ALA A 218 -3.21 -7.89 -11.03
N GLY A 219 -2.73 -8.51 -9.97
CA GLY A 219 -1.30 -8.78 -9.79
C GLY A 219 -0.76 -9.72 -10.87
N LYS A 220 0.52 -9.62 -11.18
CA LYS A 220 1.16 -10.45 -12.22
C LYS A 220 1.07 -11.95 -11.95
N ASP A 221 0.95 -12.35 -10.70
CA ASP A 221 0.76 -13.74 -10.30
C ASP A 221 -0.61 -14.31 -10.71
N LEU A 222 -1.55 -13.47 -11.11
CA LEU A 222 -2.87 -13.84 -11.58
C LEU A 222 -3.03 -13.81 -13.11
N ILE A 223 -1.98 -13.49 -13.88
CA ILE A 223 -2.06 -13.36 -15.34
C ILE A 223 -2.70 -14.59 -16.00
N ASP A 224 -2.27 -15.80 -15.65
CA ASP A 224 -2.83 -17.02 -16.22
C ASP A 224 -4.26 -17.28 -15.76
N SER A 225 -4.60 -16.86 -14.57
CA SER A 225 -5.97 -16.93 -14.05
C SER A 225 -6.90 -15.96 -14.78
N VAL A 226 -6.45 -14.75 -15.05
CA VAL A 226 -7.17 -13.76 -15.88
C VAL A 226 -7.44 -14.31 -17.27
N LYS A 227 -6.44 -14.93 -17.91
CA LYS A 227 -6.62 -15.55 -19.24
C LYS A 227 -7.69 -16.64 -19.23
N LEU A 228 -7.74 -17.46 -18.19
CA LEU A 228 -8.75 -18.53 -18.04
C LEU A 228 -10.13 -17.94 -17.78
N SER A 229 -10.23 -16.99 -16.82
CA SER A 229 -11.50 -16.31 -16.53
C SER A 229 -12.03 -15.56 -17.75
N ASN A 230 -11.17 -14.91 -18.55
CA ASN A 230 -11.57 -14.28 -19.81
C ASN A 230 -12.20 -15.27 -20.80
N LYS A 231 -11.66 -16.50 -20.91
CA LYS A 231 -12.23 -17.54 -21.77
C LYS A 231 -13.61 -17.97 -21.23
N ILE A 232 -13.72 -18.17 -19.94
CA ILE A 232 -14.98 -18.57 -19.30
C ILE A 232 -16.04 -17.46 -19.46
N THR A 233 -15.69 -16.19 -19.27
CA THR A 233 -16.61 -15.05 -19.48
C THR A 233 -17.19 -15.07 -20.89
N ARG A 234 -16.37 -15.34 -21.91
CA ARG A 234 -16.85 -15.47 -23.32
C ARG A 234 -17.78 -16.67 -23.51
N VAL A 235 -17.49 -17.80 -22.87
CA VAL A 235 -18.38 -18.97 -22.89
C VAL A 235 -19.75 -18.63 -22.25
N LEU A 236 -19.75 -17.78 -21.25
CA LEU A 236 -20.97 -17.26 -20.61
C LEU A 236 -21.72 -16.22 -21.46
N GLY A 237 -21.17 -15.84 -22.64
CA GLY A 237 -21.80 -14.94 -23.58
C GLY A 237 -21.53 -13.46 -23.38
N GLU A 238 -20.59 -13.11 -22.51
CA GLU A 238 -20.24 -11.73 -22.18
C GLU A 238 -18.78 -11.40 -22.56
N GLN A 239 -18.48 -10.11 -22.64
CA GLN A 239 -17.09 -9.65 -22.87
C GLN A 239 -16.34 -9.59 -21.52
N PRO A 240 -15.10 -10.11 -21.47
CA PRO A 240 -14.29 -9.93 -20.29
C PRO A 240 -13.87 -8.46 -20.15
N PRO A 241 -13.59 -8.01 -18.89
CA PRO A 241 -13.13 -6.64 -18.65
C PRO A 241 -11.77 -6.37 -19.30
N GLU A 242 -11.51 -5.12 -19.62
CA GLU A 242 -10.16 -4.63 -19.82
C GLU A 242 -9.40 -4.66 -18.48
N GLY A 243 -8.09 -4.79 -18.54
CA GLY A 243 -7.31 -4.96 -17.33
C GLY A 243 -5.88 -4.46 -17.44
N PHE A 244 -5.26 -4.38 -16.28
CA PHE A 244 -3.86 -4.03 -16.13
C PHE A 244 -3.19 -4.98 -15.15
N ASN A 245 -2.02 -5.49 -15.48
CA ASN A 245 -1.24 -6.32 -14.59
C ASN A 245 -0.14 -5.51 -13.92
N TYR A 246 -0.12 -5.50 -12.59
CA TYR A 246 0.88 -4.82 -11.79
C TYR A 246 1.85 -5.82 -11.13
N GLU A 247 3.07 -5.33 -10.86
CA GLU A 247 4.08 -6.09 -10.13
C GLU A 247 3.77 -6.16 -8.63
N LEU A 248 4.32 -7.19 -8.02
CA LEU A 248 4.18 -7.42 -6.59
C LEU A 248 5.20 -6.60 -5.80
N PHE A 249 4.85 -6.32 -4.55
CA PHE A 249 5.79 -5.71 -3.62
C PHE A 249 6.73 -6.76 -3.02
N LEU A 250 7.95 -6.30 -2.75
CA LEU A 250 8.99 -7.09 -2.10
C LEU A 250 9.24 -6.56 -0.69
N ASP A 251 9.59 -7.43 0.22
CA ASP A 251 10.00 -7.05 1.58
C ASP A 251 11.44 -6.50 1.63
N GLU A 252 11.95 -6.28 2.81
CA GLU A 252 13.31 -5.79 3.05
C GLU A 252 14.41 -6.66 2.43
N ASN A 253 14.17 -7.97 2.32
CA ASN A 253 15.10 -8.96 1.79
C ASN A 253 14.92 -9.20 0.28
N GLY A 254 13.97 -8.51 -0.36
CA GLY A 254 13.63 -8.71 -1.77
C GLY A 254 12.75 -9.93 -2.02
N GLU A 255 12.12 -10.50 -0.99
CA GLU A 255 11.16 -11.59 -1.11
C GLU A 255 9.72 -11.05 -1.29
N LYS A 256 8.87 -11.83 -1.96
CA LYS A 256 7.46 -11.47 -2.16
C LYS A 256 6.75 -11.28 -0.81
N ILE A 257 6.11 -10.13 -0.64
CA ILE A 257 5.19 -9.87 0.47
C ILE A 257 3.95 -10.75 0.33
N SER A 258 3.57 -11.43 1.40
CA SER A 258 2.35 -12.25 1.43
C SER A 258 1.63 -12.16 2.77
N LYS A 259 0.29 -12.23 2.72
CA LYS A 259 -0.59 -12.23 3.92
C LYS A 259 -0.23 -13.34 4.90
N SER A 260 0.10 -14.52 4.39
CA SER A 260 0.38 -15.69 5.22
C SER A 260 1.73 -15.65 5.94
N ARG A 261 2.69 -14.86 5.45
CA ARG A 261 4.00 -14.67 6.09
C ARG A 261 4.03 -13.50 7.05
N GLY A 262 3.11 -12.53 6.90
CA GLY A 262 3.09 -11.31 7.71
C GLY A 262 4.36 -10.43 7.56
N ASN A 263 5.06 -10.57 6.43
CA ASN A 263 6.34 -9.88 6.16
C ASN A 263 6.16 -8.54 5.43
N GLY A 264 4.95 -8.01 5.38
CA GLY A 264 4.64 -6.76 4.69
C GLY A 264 4.37 -5.62 5.65
N LEU A 265 4.71 -4.40 5.22
CA LEU A 265 4.31 -3.17 5.88
C LEU A 265 2.78 -3.06 5.87
N THR A 266 2.19 -2.81 7.02
CA THR A 266 0.76 -2.52 7.12
C THR A 266 0.48 -1.06 6.82
N ILE A 267 -0.79 -0.73 6.60
CA ILE A 267 -1.20 0.64 6.36
C ILE A 267 -1.04 1.48 7.62
N ASP A 268 -1.46 0.95 8.77
CA ASP A 268 -1.33 1.64 10.06
C ASP A 268 0.14 1.97 10.39
N GLU A 269 1.06 1.05 10.05
CA GLU A 269 2.50 1.30 10.16
C GLU A 269 2.97 2.41 9.23
N TRP A 270 2.50 2.46 7.96
CA TRP A 270 2.83 3.59 7.08
C TRP A 270 2.32 4.91 7.64
N LEU A 271 1.05 4.95 8.08
CA LEU A 271 0.40 6.16 8.59
C LEU A 271 0.99 6.68 9.90
N ARG A 272 1.75 5.88 10.61
CA ARG A 272 2.52 6.34 11.77
C ARG A 272 3.66 7.29 11.38
N TYR A 273 4.17 7.18 10.15
CA TYR A 273 5.36 7.90 9.70
C TYR A 273 5.13 8.80 8.49
N ALA A 274 3.98 8.73 7.85
CA ALA A 274 3.69 9.48 6.63
C ALA A 274 2.20 9.61 6.34
N SER A 275 1.86 10.55 5.46
CA SER A 275 0.48 10.81 5.06
C SER A 275 -0.09 9.73 4.12
N PRO A 276 -1.43 9.61 4.05
CA PRO A 276 -2.13 8.77 3.09
C PRO A 276 -1.75 9.06 1.64
N GLU A 277 -1.59 10.32 1.28
CA GLU A 277 -1.27 10.75 -0.08
C GLU A 277 0.12 10.30 -0.52
N SER A 278 1.06 10.23 0.42
CA SER A 278 2.40 9.69 0.13
C SER A 278 2.33 8.20 -0.20
N LEU A 279 1.47 7.44 0.49
CA LEU A 279 1.21 6.04 0.16
C LEU A 279 0.55 5.91 -1.23
N SER A 280 -0.41 6.77 -1.54
CA SER A 280 -1.04 6.81 -2.86
C SER A 280 -0.03 7.07 -3.97
N LEU A 281 0.94 7.98 -3.76
CA LEU A 281 2.04 8.19 -4.70
C LEU A 281 2.89 6.92 -4.87
N PHE A 282 3.23 6.24 -3.79
CA PHE A 282 3.98 4.99 -3.86
C PHE A 282 3.24 3.93 -4.70
N MET A 283 1.92 3.85 -4.58
CA MET A 283 1.08 2.94 -5.38
C MET A 283 1.02 3.33 -6.85
N TYR A 284 0.96 4.62 -7.15
CA TYR A 284 0.91 5.15 -8.51
C TYR A 284 2.21 4.90 -9.29
N GLN A 285 3.35 5.11 -8.64
CA GLN A 285 4.65 5.08 -9.30
C GLN A 285 5.03 3.68 -9.80
N ALA A 286 5.45 3.60 -11.08
CA ALA A 286 6.03 2.42 -11.70
C ALA A 286 5.32 1.08 -11.36
N PRO A 287 4.01 0.95 -11.61
CA PRO A 287 3.23 -0.22 -11.17
C PRO A 287 3.67 -1.53 -11.85
N ARG A 288 4.41 -1.46 -12.96
CA ARG A 288 4.97 -2.63 -13.66
C ARG A 288 6.39 -3.02 -13.23
N LYS A 289 6.93 -2.35 -12.19
CA LYS A 289 8.24 -2.69 -11.61
C LYS A 289 8.04 -3.24 -10.20
N ALA A 290 8.72 -4.34 -9.90
CA ALA A 290 8.80 -4.82 -8.52
C ALA A 290 9.48 -3.75 -7.67
N LYS A 291 8.86 -3.39 -6.56
CA LYS A 291 9.34 -2.37 -5.64
C LYS A 291 9.44 -2.95 -4.24
N ARG A 292 10.53 -2.61 -3.55
CA ARG A 292 10.64 -2.90 -2.13
C ARG A 292 9.71 -1.96 -1.37
N LEU A 293 8.90 -2.53 -0.50
CA LEU A 293 7.97 -1.84 0.39
C LEU A 293 8.40 -2.13 1.83
N TYR A 294 9.27 -1.27 2.34
CA TYR A 294 9.78 -1.31 3.69
C TYR A 294 9.90 0.12 4.24
N PHE A 295 10.13 0.28 5.51
CA PHE A 295 10.14 1.60 6.17
C PHE A 295 11.14 2.60 5.57
N ASP A 296 12.26 2.13 5.08
CA ASP A 296 13.32 2.96 4.50
C ASP A 296 12.93 3.72 3.22
N VAL A 297 11.85 3.33 2.55
CA VAL A 297 11.35 4.05 1.37
C VAL A 297 10.50 5.27 1.74
N ILE A 298 9.99 5.36 2.98
CA ILE A 298 9.02 6.37 3.41
C ILE A 298 9.57 7.80 3.28
N PRO A 299 10.75 8.15 3.84
CA PRO A 299 11.23 9.54 3.79
C PRO A 299 11.35 10.07 2.37
N LYS A 300 11.97 9.28 1.49
CA LYS A 300 12.12 9.65 0.09
C LYS A 300 10.78 9.80 -0.62
N ASN A 301 9.85 8.90 -0.37
CA ASN A 301 8.53 8.92 -1.01
C ASN A 301 7.70 10.13 -0.56
N VAL A 302 7.80 10.52 0.70
CA VAL A 302 7.17 11.75 1.21
C VAL A 302 7.75 12.99 0.52
N ASP A 303 9.07 13.08 0.41
CA ASP A 303 9.73 14.20 -0.27
C ASP A 303 9.37 14.26 -1.77
N GLU A 304 9.25 13.11 -2.44
CA GLU A 304 8.78 13.03 -3.82
C GLU A 304 7.33 13.53 -3.95
N TYR A 305 6.44 13.14 -3.03
CA TYR A 305 5.07 13.65 -3.02
C TYR A 305 5.03 15.17 -2.84
N LEU A 306 5.76 15.70 -1.87
CA LEU A 306 5.83 17.14 -1.62
C LEU A 306 6.40 17.89 -2.83
N SER A 307 7.39 17.34 -3.52
CA SER A 307 7.97 17.90 -4.74
C SER A 307 6.97 17.95 -5.89
N HIS A 308 6.22 16.86 -6.11
CA HIS A 308 5.14 16.84 -7.11
C HIS A 308 4.06 17.87 -6.79
N LEU A 309 3.69 18.01 -5.52
CA LEU A 309 2.66 18.93 -5.06
C LEU A 309 3.10 20.40 -5.23
N SER A 310 4.32 20.73 -4.82
CA SER A 310 4.85 22.11 -4.94
C SER A 310 5.07 22.53 -6.38
N GLY A 311 5.47 21.60 -7.26
CA GLY A 311 5.66 21.87 -8.67
C GLY A 311 4.37 22.01 -9.48
N PHE A 312 3.27 21.46 -8.99
CA PHE A 312 2.00 21.35 -9.73
C PHE A 312 1.43 22.70 -10.21
N PRO A 313 1.35 23.78 -9.38
CA PRO A 313 0.73 25.06 -9.80
C PRO A 313 1.47 25.74 -10.96
N GLY A 314 2.78 25.52 -11.08
CA GLY A 314 3.61 26.12 -12.13
C GLY A 314 3.63 25.34 -13.45
N GLN A 315 2.93 24.21 -13.53
CA GLN A 315 2.91 23.35 -14.71
C GLN A 315 1.83 23.77 -15.72
N GLU A 316 2.13 23.59 -17.00
CA GLU A 316 1.13 23.69 -18.06
C GLU A 316 0.03 22.63 -17.91
N PRO A 317 -1.22 22.89 -18.34
CA PRO A 317 -2.37 22.00 -18.13
C PRO A 317 -2.12 20.54 -18.56
N LYS A 318 -1.42 20.33 -19.66
CA LYS A 318 -1.05 18.97 -20.13
C LYS A 318 -0.10 18.26 -19.17
N ALA A 319 0.84 18.99 -18.59
CA ALA A 319 1.79 18.46 -17.62
C ALA A 319 1.11 18.20 -16.27
N GLN A 320 0.14 19.04 -15.88
CA GLN A 320 -0.68 18.85 -14.70
C GLN A 320 -1.45 17.52 -14.73
N ILE A 321 -2.08 17.19 -15.86
CA ILE A 321 -2.78 15.91 -16.04
C ILE A 321 -1.80 14.73 -15.92
N GLY A 322 -0.54 14.88 -16.30
CA GLY A 322 0.50 13.87 -16.13
C GLY A 322 1.11 13.79 -14.73
N ASN A 323 0.82 14.75 -13.86
CA ASN A 323 1.37 14.79 -12.51
C ASN A 323 0.59 13.82 -11.59
N PRO A 324 1.26 12.94 -10.82
CA PRO A 324 0.59 12.03 -9.90
C PRO A 324 -0.40 12.69 -8.94
N VAL A 325 -0.09 13.87 -8.42
CA VAL A 325 -0.97 14.57 -7.46
C VAL A 325 -2.32 14.96 -8.06
N TRP A 326 -2.40 15.13 -9.38
CA TRP A 326 -3.67 15.34 -10.06
C TRP A 326 -4.64 14.16 -9.84
N HIS A 327 -4.13 12.94 -9.97
CA HIS A 327 -4.93 11.73 -9.83
C HIS A 327 -5.14 11.34 -8.36
N ILE A 328 -4.17 11.59 -7.49
CA ILE A 328 -4.28 11.36 -6.03
C ILE A 328 -5.40 12.21 -5.43
N HIS A 329 -5.55 13.44 -5.92
CA HIS A 329 -6.52 14.41 -5.41
C HIS A 329 -7.71 14.64 -6.34
N GLU A 330 -7.99 13.70 -7.25
CA GLU A 330 -9.16 13.75 -8.16
C GLU A 330 -9.33 15.10 -8.86
N GLY A 331 -8.23 15.64 -9.38
CA GLY A 331 -8.20 16.92 -10.12
C GLY A 331 -8.14 18.17 -9.24
N LYS A 332 -8.06 18.06 -7.91
CA LYS A 332 -8.05 19.18 -6.96
C LYS A 332 -6.87 19.10 -5.97
N PRO A 333 -5.62 19.09 -6.44
CA PRO A 333 -4.49 19.08 -5.53
C PRO A 333 -4.51 20.31 -4.61
N PRO A 334 -4.24 20.16 -3.32
CA PRO A 334 -4.12 21.27 -2.40
C PRO A 334 -2.89 22.12 -2.74
N ILE A 335 -2.90 23.37 -2.32
CA ILE A 335 -1.69 24.21 -2.38
C ILE A 335 -0.68 23.67 -1.39
N SER A 336 0.57 23.53 -1.84
CA SER A 336 1.67 23.13 -0.94
C SER A 336 2.04 24.31 -0.04
N ASP A 337 2.01 24.08 1.25
CA ASP A 337 2.38 25.01 2.31
C ASP A 337 3.55 24.49 3.16
N VAL A 338 4.29 23.49 2.65
CA VAL A 338 5.39 22.83 3.36
C VAL A 338 6.73 23.33 2.82
N PRO A 339 7.39 24.28 3.50
CA PRO A 339 8.65 24.86 3.05
C PRO A 339 9.89 23.99 3.33
N ILE A 340 9.71 22.89 4.05
CA ILE A 340 10.79 22.02 4.56
C ILE A 340 10.53 20.58 4.14
N SER A 341 11.57 19.91 3.60
CA SER A 341 11.46 18.50 3.25
C SER A 341 11.43 17.59 4.49
N TYR A 342 10.85 16.41 4.34
CA TYR A 342 10.82 15.40 5.41
C TYR A 342 12.23 14.96 5.82
N SER A 343 13.09 14.71 4.84
CA SER A 343 14.49 14.37 5.11
C SER A 343 15.21 15.46 5.89
N LEU A 344 14.89 16.74 5.63
CA LEU A 344 15.48 17.86 6.36
C LEU A 344 14.98 17.94 7.81
N LEU A 345 13.68 17.63 8.03
CA LEU A 345 13.13 17.52 9.39
C LEU A 345 13.78 16.38 10.18
N LEU A 346 14.02 15.23 9.55
CA LEU A 346 14.72 14.13 10.21
C LEU A 346 16.12 14.55 10.67
N ASN A 347 16.85 15.31 9.86
CA ASN A 347 18.15 15.84 10.26
C ASN A 347 18.05 16.87 11.38
N LEU A 348 17.00 17.69 11.39
CA LEU A 348 16.77 18.63 12.48
C LEU A 348 16.54 17.89 13.81
N VAL A 349 15.68 16.87 13.82
CA VAL A 349 15.44 16.02 14.99
C VAL A 349 16.74 15.37 15.44
N SER A 350 17.54 14.88 14.48
CA SER A 350 18.81 14.23 14.72
C SER A 350 19.84 15.16 15.38
N ALA A 351 19.99 16.38 14.89
CA ALA A 351 20.96 17.36 15.37
C ALA A 351 20.56 18.03 16.68
N SER A 352 19.26 18.32 16.85
CA SER A 352 18.75 18.97 18.05
C SER A 352 18.65 18.02 19.25
N HIS A 353 18.77 16.72 19.03
CA HIS A 353 18.52 15.68 20.04
C HIS A 353 17.15 15.86 20.72
N SER A 354 16.21 16.52 20.08
CA SER A 354 14.90 16.84 20.64
C SER A 354 13.78 16.11 19.89
N GLU A 355 12.99 15.36 20.62
CA GLU A 355 11.74 14.76 20.17
C GLU A 355 10.52 15.61 20.61
N ASP A 356 10.75 16.83 21.10
CA ASP A 356 9.71 17.79 21.47
C ASP A 356 9.30 18.64 20.24
N PRO A 357 8.05 18.55 19.79
CA PRO A 357 7.56 19.35 18.67
C PRO A 357 7.77 20.87 18.88
N ALA A 358 7.61 21.36 20.10
CA ALA A 358 7.76 22.79 20.39
C ALA A 358 9.20 23.29 20.17
N ALA A 359 10.19 22.48 20.55
CA ALA A 359 11.59 22.79 20.29
C ALA A 359 11.90 22.81 18.80
N LEU A 360 11.38 21.83 18.05
CA LEU A 360 11.58 21.76 16.58
C LEU A 360 10.92 22.94 15.89
N TRP A 361 9.73 23.36 16.32
CA TRP A 361 9.07 24.54 15.78
C TRP A 361 9.85 25.83 16.02
N GLY A 362 10.63 25.91 17.12
CA GLY A 362 11.57 27.03 17.34
C GLY A 362 12.58 27.19 16.20
N PHE A 363 13.18 26.10 15.73
CA PHE A 363 14.08 26.10 14.57
C PHE A 363 13.33 26.40 13.26
N ILE A 364 12.17 25.80 13.08
CA ILE A 364 11.33 26.01 11.87
C ILE A 364 10.97 27.48 11.74
N GLN A 365 10.56 28.15 12.81
CA GLN A 365 10.21 29.58 12.80
C GLN A 365 11.40 30.50 12.55
N ASN A 366 12.59 30.10 12.97
CA ASN A 366 13.82 30.85 12.59
C ASN A 366 14.11 30.77 11.09
N TYR A 367 13.80 29.64 10.46
CA TYR A 367 13.97 29.42 9.03
C TYR A 367 12.82 30.00 8.20
N ALA A 368 11.58 29.84 8.65
CA ALA A 368 10.37 30.30 8.01
C ALA A 368 9.48 31.04 9.05
N PRO A 369 9.76 32.35 9.30
CA PRO A 369 9.13 33.10 10.39
C PRO A 369 7.60 33.17 10.35
N GLU A 370 7.02 33.07 9.16
CA GLU A 370 5.56 33.09 8.99
C GLU A 370 4.89 31.75 9.29
N ALA A 371 5.67 30.66 9.44
CA ALA A 371 5.12 29.34 9.65
C ALA A 371 4.78 29.10 11.14
N THR A 372 3.56 28.64 11.40
CA THR A 372 3.11 28.18 12.71
C THR A 372 2.36 26.86 12.58
N PRO A 373 2.23 26.05 13.66
CA PRO A 373 1.42 24.82 13.62
C PRO A 373 0.00 25.03 13.12
N GLU A 374 -0.60 26.19 13.41
CA GLU A 374 -1.99 26.52 13.07
C GLU A 374 -2.16 26.87 11.60
N ASN A 375 -1.22 27.61 11.02
CA ASN A 375 -1.33 28.05 9.62
C ASN A 375 -0.63 27.09 8.63
N HIS A 376 0.16 26.14 9.16
CA HIS A 376 0.83 25.06 8.39
C HIS A 376 0.52 23.68 8.97
N PRO A 377 -0.75 23.25 9.00
CA PRO A 377 -1.13 21.98 9.64
C PRO A 377 -0.43 20.75 9.04
N LYS A 378 -0.20 20.73 7.72
CA LYS A 378 0.54 19.64 7.06
C LYS A 378 2.01 19.58 7.49
N LEU A 379 2.65 20.73 7.69
CA LEU A 379 4.01 20.77 8.24
C LEU A 379 4.02 20.28 9.69
N ASN A 380 2.99 20.62 10.47
CA ASN A 380 2.86 20.14 11.85
C ASN A 380 2.71 18.61 11.89
N ASP A 381 1.87 18.03 11.02
CA ASP A 381 1.75 16.58 10.90
C ASP A 381 3.10 15.95 10.49
N LEU A 382 3.81 16.59 9.56
CA LEU A 382 5.11 16.13 9.09
C LEU A 382 6.17 16.13 10.20
N VAL A 383 6.15 17.12 11.09
CA VAL A 383 7.00 17.16 12.30
C VAL A 383 6.71 15.95 13.19
N GLY A 384 5.44 15.63 13.43
CA GLY A 384 5.04 14.46 14.21
C GLY A 384 5.51 13.14 13.56
N TYR A 385 5.35 13.00 12.26
CA TYR A 385 5.84 11.84 11.51
C TYR A 385 7.36 11.72 11.59
N ALA A 386 8.09 12.83 11.45
CA ALA A 386 9.56 12.83 11.53
C ALA A 386 10.06 12.40 12.90
N ILE A 387 9.43 12.85 13.98
CA ILE A 387 9.75 12.42 15.35
C ILE A 387 9.56 10.91 15.50
N ASN A 388 8.40 10.39 15.06
CA ASN A 388 8.12 8.95 15.14
C ASN A 388 9.13 8.12 14.34
N TYR A 389 9.43 8.54 13.11
CA TYR A 389 10.38 7.84 12.26
C TYR A 389 11.81 7.90 12.84
N PHE A 390 12.22 9.06 13.33
CA PHE A 390 13.52 9.23 13.99
C PHE A 390 13.63 8.30 15.20
N HIS A 391 12.63 8.30 16.08
CA HIS A 391 12.63 7.48 17.29
C HIS A 391 12.78 5.98 16.98
N ASP A 392 12.01 5.49 16.01
CA ASP A 392 11.90 4.06 15.73
C ASP A 392 13.01 3.54 14.79
N PHE A 393 13.52 4.37 13.86
CA PHE A 393 14.43 3.90 12.81
C PHE A 393 15.77 4.63 12.73
N VAL A 394 15.83 5.91 13.05
CA VAL A 394 17.10 6.66 12.94
C VAL A 394 17.91 6.53 14.22
N LYS A 395 17.32 6.89 15.35
CA LYS A 395 17.99 6.89 16.66
C LYS A 395 18.67 5.56 17.03
N PRO A 396 18.03 4.38 16.85
CA PRO A 396 18.68 3.10 17.16
C PRO A 396 19.84 2.74 16.25
N ASN A 397 19.91 3.32 15.07
CA ASN A 397 20.90 3.02 14.03
C ASN A 397 21.98 4.10 13.88
N LYS A 398 21.98 5.15 14.71
CA LYS A 398 23.00 6.18 14.69
C LYS A 398 24.38 5.60 15.04
N SER A 399 25.37 5.98 14.26
CA SER A 399 26.76 5.55 14.48
C SER A 399 27.70 6.74 14.25
N TYR A 400 28.00 7.43 15.33
CA TYR A 400 28.95 8.52 15.31
C TYR A 400 30.37 7.98 15.21
N ARG A 401 31.22 8.70 14.53
CA ARG A 401 32.66 8.47 14.53
C ARG A 401 33.45 9.73 14.86
N ALA A 402 34.59 9.54 15.38
CA ALA A 402 35.51 10.66 15.55
C ALA A 402 35.97 11.19 14.17
N MET A 403 36.27 12.48 14.13
CA MET A 403 36.88 13.14 13.00
C MET A 403 38.33 12.63 12.86
N THR A 404 38.77 12.39 11.64
CA THR A 404 40.19 12.03 11.39
C THR A 404 41.09 13.28 11.39
N GLU A 405 42.39 13.08 11.60
CA GLU A 405 43.34 14.18 11.53
C GLU A 405 43.43 14.84 10.15
N GLU A 406 43.14 14.09 9.11
CA GLU A 406 43.11 14.59 7.72
C GLU A 406 41.85 15.42 7.43
N GLU A 407 40.72 15.11 8.08
CA GLU A 407 39.46 15.85 7.96
C GLU A 407 39.45 17.15 8.79
N ARG A 408 40.19 17.18 9.90
CA ARG A 408 40.21 18.29 10.87
C ARG A 408 40.35 19.68 10.24
N PRO A 409 41.32 19.92 9.32
CA PRO A 409 41.49 21.25 8.71
C PRO A 409 40.25 21.72 7.93
N ALA A 410 39.54 20.79 7.30
CA ALA A 410 38.31 21.13 6.56
C ALA A 410 37.16 21.53 7.53
N PHE A 411 37.02 20.84 8.64
CA PHE A 411 36.03 21.20 9.66
C PHE A 411 36.36 22.56 10.32
N GLU A 412 37.63 22.84 10.62
CA GLU A 412 38.08 24.15 11.13
C GLU A 412 37.79 25.28 10.12
N ALA A 413 38.08 25.04 8.84
CA ALA A 413 37.78 25.99 7.79
C ALA A 413 36.29 26.24 7.63
N LEU A 414 35.49 25.18 7.74
CA LEU A 414 34.02 25.30 7.67
C LEU A 414 33.48 26.15 8.82
N VAL A 415 33.95 25.94 10.07
CA VAL A 415 33.55 26.78 11.20
C VAL A 415 33.90 28.25 10.95
N ALA A 416 35.11 28.54 10.49
CA ALA A 416 35.52 29.92 10.19
C ALA A 416 34.64 30.58 9.12
N LYS A 417 34.24 29.82 8.10
CA LYS A 417 33.32 30.29 7.06
C LYS A 417 31.91 30.57 7.62
N LEU A 418 31.38 29.64 8.42
CA LEU A 418 30.07 29.80 9.04
C LEU A 418 30.02 30.98 10.01
N GLU A 419 31.06 31.19 10.81
CA GLU A 419 31.11 32.33 11.74
C GLU A 419 31.21 33.68 11.04
N ALA A 420 31.72 33.70 9.81
CA ALA A 420 31.77 34.91 8.96
C ALA A 420 30.53 35.08 8.07
N ALA A 421 29.67 34.04 7.99
CA ALA A 421 28.49 34.08 7.14
C ALA A 421 27.36 34.94 7.74
N ASP A 422 26.49 35.43 6.85
CA ASP A 422 25.23 36.04 7.29
C ASP A 422 24.38 35.02 8.02
N PRO A 423 23.89 35.30 9.24
CA PRO A 423 22.96 34.41 9.95
C PRO A 423 21.71 34.04 9.18
N HIS A 424 21.34 34.82 8.18
CA HIS A 424 20.18 34.60 7.31
C HIS A 424 20.59 34.14 5.90
N ALA A 425 21.84 33.67 5.71
CA ALA A 425 22.28 33.12 4.44
C ALA A 425 21.40 31.97 3.97
N THR A 426 21.12 31.95 2.68
CA THR A 426 20.28 30.90 2.06
C THR A 426 20.99 29.54 2.07
N GLY A 427 20.20 28.48 2.03
CA GLY A 427 20.76 27.13 1.93
C GLY A 427 21.65 26.91 0.69
N GLU A 428 21.44 27.67 -0.41
CA GLU A 428 22.30 27.60 -1.60
C GLU A 428 23.66 28.30 -1.38
N GLU A 429 23.65 29.45 -0.75
CA GLU A 429 24.89 30.17 -0.38
C GLU A 429 25.72 29.32 0.57
N LEU A 430 25.09 28.80 1.63
CA LEU A 430 25.77 27.92 2.59
C LEU A 430 26.25 26.62 1.94
N GLN A 431 25.51 26.05 1.03
CA GLN A 431 25.93 24.86 0.28
C GLN A 431 27.18 25.14 -0.56
N SER A 432 27.27 26.32 -1.17
CA SER A 432 28.40 26.73 -1.96
C SER A 432 29.67 26.85 -1.07
N GLU A 433 29.54 27.42 0.13
CA GLU A 433 30.65 27.49 1.10
C GLU A 433 31.12 26.09 1.53
N VAL A 434 30.18 25.16 1.83
CA VAL A 434 30.53 23.78 2.17
C VAL A 434 31.25 23.08 1.02
N TYR A 435 30.84 23.31 -0.22
CA TYR A 435 31.51 22.78 -1.41
C TYR A 435 32.93 23.32 -1.56
N GLU A 436 33.14 24.63 -1.43
CA GLU A 436 34.45 25.27 -1.56
C GLU A 436 35.43 24.80 -0.48
N VAL A 437 34.94 24.59 0.75
CA VAL A 437 35.76 24.03 1.83
C VAL A 437 36.23 22.61 1.46
N GLY A 438 35.34 21.74 1.01
CA GLY A 438 35.71 20.38 0.60
C GLY A 438 36.77 20.36 -0.51
N LYS A 439 36.57 21.15 -1.56
CA LYS A 439 37.51 21.27 -2.67
C LYS A 439 38.91 21.79 -2.24
N SER A 440 38.91 22.78 -1.35
CA SER A 440 40.17 23.45 -0.91
C SER A 440 40.99 22.60 0.05
N HIS A 441 40.39 21.56 0.65
CA HIS A 441 41.03 20.74 1.68
C HIS A 441 41.25 19.28 1.24
N GLY A 442 41.40 19.05 -0.06
CA GLY A 442 41.92 17.80 -0.61
C GLY A 442 40.90 16.68 -0.81
N PHE A 443 39.59 16.96 -0.70
CA PHE A 443 38.57 15.99 -1.05
C PHE A 443 38.39 15.92 -2.58
N GLU A 444 39.10 15.01 -3.23
CA GLU A 444 38.90 14.75 -4.67
C GLU A 444 37.49 14.31 -4.99
N ASN A 445 36.89 13.49 -4.11
CA ASN A 445 35.51 13.07 -4.16
C ASN A 445 34.69 13.79 -3.07
N LEU A 446 33.94 14.81 -3.46
CA LEU A 446 33.12 15.57 -2.52
C LEU A 446 32.03 14.73 -1.79
N ARG A 447 31.69 13.56 -2.30
CA ARG A 447 30.81 12.64 -1.57
C ARG A 447 31.43 12.18 -0.24
N GLU A 448 32.74 12.02 -0.19
CA GLU A 448 33.44 11.65 1.04
C GLU A 448 33.44 12.79 2.06
N TRP A 449 33.55 14.04 1.60
CA TRP A 449 33.40 15.20 2.45
C TRP A 449 32.01 15.28 3.08
N PHE A 450 30.93 15.17 2.26
CA PHE A 450 29.59 15.18 2.79
C PHE A 450 29.33 14.00 3.71
N LYS A 451 29.85 12.81 3.38
CA LYS A 451 29.76 11.64 4.24
C LYS A 451 30.44 11.89 5.58
N ALA A 452 31.62 12.49 5.60
CA ALA A 452 32.30 12.84 6.83
C ALA A 452 31.49 13.79 7.72
N LEU A 453 30.89 14.83 7.12
CA LEU A 453 30.00 15.75 7.83
C LEU A 453 28.83 15.01 8.50
N TYR A 454 28.15 14.11 7.77
CA TYR A 454 27.03 13.36 8.32
C TYR A 454 27.45 12.35 9.40
N GLU A 455 28.52 11.60 9.17
CA GLU A 455 29.01 10.59 10.13
C GLU A 455 29.50 11.19 11.44
N VAL A 456 30.23 12.31 11.33
CA VAL A 456 30.81 12.97 12.51
C VAL A 456 29.78 13.76 13.30
N LEU A 457 28.90 14.52 12.61
CA LEU A 457 28.00 15.48 13.28
C LEU A 457 26.64 14.88 13.61
N LEU A 458 26.15 13.96 12.81
CA LEU A 458 24.78 13.44 12.93
C LEU A 458 24.72 11.93 13.17
N GLY A 459 25.83 11.21 13.05
CA GLY A 459 25.87 9.75 13.20
C GLY A 459 25.17 9.00 12.07
N GLU A 460 25.08 9.61 10.90
CA GLU A 460 24.42 9.08 9.70
C GLU A 460 25.39 9.07 8.52
N SER A 461 25.26 8.15 7.56
CA SER A 461 26.19 8.06 6.42
C SER A 461 25.82 8.97 5.24
N GLN A 462 24.62 9.54 5.26
CA GLN A 462 24.08 10.40 4.20
C GLN A 462 22.91 11.24 4.72
N GLY A 463 22.56 12.28 3.97
CA GLY A 463 21.40 13.14 4.27
C GLY A 463 21.08 14.11 3.13
N PRO A 464 20.16 15.07 3.33
CA PRO A 464 19.82 16.11 2.36
C PRO A 464 21.00 17.08 2.15
N ARG A 465 20.81 18.13 1.33
CA ARG A 465 21.84 19.15 1.13
C ARG A 465 22.25 19.78 2.45
N PHE A 466 23.54 19.71 2.79
CA PHE A 466 24.05 20.15 4.08
C PHE A 466 23.87 21.66 4.29
N GLY A 467 23.94 22.48 3.22
CA GLY A 467 23.63 23.90 3.29
C GLY A 467 22.19 24.20 3.70
N SER A 468 21.23 23.40 3.23
CA SER A 468 19.82 23.51 3.65
C SER A 468 19.64 23.11 5.11
N PHE A 469 20.41 22.12 5.58
CA PHE A 469 20.45 21.76 7.00
C PHE A 469 20.99 22.91 7.86
N ILE A 470 22.09 23.54 7.47
CA ILE A 470 22.66 24.69 8.18
C ILE A 470 21.66 25.84 8.26
N ALA A 471 20.96 26.14 7.16
CA ALA A 471 19.95 27.20 7.12
C ALA A 471 18.78 26.93 8.09
N LEU A 472 18.35 25.68 8.23
CA LEU A 472 17.27 25.30 9.13
C LEU A 472 17.72 25.20 10.60
N TYR A 473 18.84 24.50 10.86
CA TYR A 473 19.35 24.28 12.22
C TYR A 473 19.93 25.56 12.81
N GLY A 474 20.48 26.43 11.98
CA GLY A 474 21.10 27.70 12.35
C GLY A 474 22.61 27.67 12.12
N VAL A 475 23.11 28.78 11.58
CA VAL A 475 24.57 28.97 11.32
C VAL A 475 25.36 28.89 12.61
N LYS A 476 24.90 29.53 13.70
CA LYS A 476 25.53 29.52 15.02
C LYS A 476 25.50 28.15 15.67
N GLU A 477 24.34 27.50 15.63
CA GLU A 477 24.10 26.17 16.18
C GLU A 477 24.97 25.13 15.47
N THR A 478 25.08 25.22 14.14
CA THR A 478 25.96 24.34 13.35
C THR A 478 27.44 24.59 13.67
N SER A 479 27.85 25.85 13.80
CA SER A 479 29.22 26.18 14.22
C SER A 479 29.54 25.62 15.59
N ALA A 480 28.61 25.74 16.53
CA ALA A 480 28.76 25.16 17.88
C ALA A 480 28.87 23.63 17.84
N LEU A 481 28.04 22.97 17.05
CA LEU A 481 28.08 21.52 16.86
C LEU A 481 29.42 21.05 16.30
N ILE A 482 29.95 21.73 15.28
CA ILE A 482 31.25 21.41 14.70
C ILE A 482 32.39 21.67 15.72
N ARG A 483 32.31 22.73 16.52
CA ARG A 483 33.30 22.99 17.59
C ARG A 483 33.33 21.90 18.65
N ARG A 484 32.19 21.37 19.05
CA ARG A 484 32.09 20.22 19.96
C ARG A 484 32.78 18.99 19.35
N ALA A 485 32.57 18.71 18.05
CA ALA A 485 33.25 17.63 17.34
C ALA A 485 34.77 17.85 17.29
N LEU A 486 35.21 19.08 17.03
CA LEU A 486 36.64 19.45 17.03
C LEU A 486 37.28 19.31 18.42
N ALA A 487 36.52 19.56 19.49
CA ALA A 487 36.96 19.34 20.86
C ALA A 487 37.02 17.85 21.25
N GLY A 488 36.52 16.96 20.40
CA GLY A 488 36.50 15.52 20.67
C GLY A 488 35.34 15.11 21.63
N GLU A 489 34.32 15.94 21.75
CA GLU A 489 33.13 15.58 22.53
C GLU A 489 32.36 14.43 21.87
N ASP A 490 31.74 13.59 22.68
CA ASP A 490 30.81 12.56 22.20
C ASP A 490 29.46 13.23 21.87
N LEU A 491 29.17 13.30 20.56
CA LEU A 491 27.95 13.90 20.05
C LEU A 491 26.73 12.95 20.11
N SER A 492 26.93 11.71 20.55
CA SER A 492 25.83 10.75 20.74
C SER A 492 24.98 11.04 21.98
N GLU A 493 25.60 11.70 22.97
CA GLU A 493 24.95 12.20 24.18
C GLU A 493 24.60 13.69 23.98
N GLY A 494 23.31 13.97 23.73
CA GLY A 494 22.80 15.31 23.44
C GLY A 494 22.73 16.24 24.64
#